data_0b4136d5d2ca369df6f9007cb903b389
#
_entry.id   0b4136d5d2ca369df6f9007cb903b389
#
_cell.length_a   1.000
_cell.length_b   1.000
_cell.length_c   1.000
_cell.angle_alpha   90.00
_cell.angle_beta   90.00
_cell.angle_gamma   90.00
#
_symmetry.space_group_name_H-M   'P 1'
#
loop_
_entity.id
_entity.type
_entity.pdbx_description
1 polymer ?
#
loop_
_entity_poly.entity_id
_entity_poly.type
_entity_poly.pdbx_seq_one_letter_code
_entity_poly.pdbx_strand_id
1 'polypeptide(L)'
;MNTDIFATRRERLRRSLHERGLDALLVSHAANRYYLSGFELHDAQCNESSGWLLVTASGDDRLFTDPRYVDAARRVWDDAALHVYSRDKHELVCATLEGLGVRSLGFEPKALHLFDYDKLKEKVDLTGADNRVEALRVIKDEDELSRMDAAIELNHRLFEYIETRLEPGRTEAEIAWDVERFFRENGAEEMAFSTIVGVGPNAALPHANPGATVLRENELVLIDTGCRCQGYNSDQTRTFWVGATPSDRFRRTMDLVRASQQAAIDIIRPGLPCIEAYEAAWAVFDKAGVAHQFTHGLGHGIGLETHEPPSLSKAASCVLEPGMVVTVEPGLYDPAWGGIRWEYQVVVTKDGCRVM
;
A
#
# COMPACT_ATOMS: atom_id res chain seq x y z
N MET A 1 11.44 16.43 -10.50
CA MET A 1 11.50 14.95 -10.56
C MET A 1 12.44 14.56 -11.69
N ASN A 2 13.25 13.54 -11.49
CA ASN A 2 14.15 13.06 -12.54
C ASN A 2 13.33 12.28 -13.57
N THR A 3 13.08 12.87 -14.75
CA THR A 3 12.31 12.24 -15.84
C THR A 3 12.93 10.93 -16.33
N ASP A 4 14.20 10.70 -16.04
CA ASP A 4 14.96 9.51 -16.41
C ASP A 4 14.46 8.23 -15.68
N ILE A 5 13.99 8.35 -14.43
CA ILE A 5 13.52 7.19 -13.67
C ILE A 5 12.25 6.56 -14.27
N PHE A 6 11.30 7.38 -14.72
CA PHE A 6 10.08 6.88 -15.36
C PHE A 6 10.36 6.20 -16.70
N ALA A 7 11.30 6.75 -17.49
CA ALA A 7 11.75 6.13 -18.73
C ALA A 7 12.39 4.76 -18.44
N THR A 8 13.26 4.68 -17.44
CA THR A 8 13.89 3.42 -17.01
C THR A 8 12.85 2.38 -16.57
N ARG A 9 11.82 2.79 -15.83
CA ARG A 9 10.72 1.91 -15.38
C ARG A 9 9.90 1.39 -16.57
N ARG A 10 9.58 2.25 -17.55
CA ARG A 10 8.90 1.84 -18.80
C ARG A 10 9.77 0.87 -19.61
N GLU A 11 11.08 1.10 -19.68
CA GLU A 11 11.99 0.19 -20.38
C GLU A 11 12.05 -1.22 -19.73
N ARG A 12 12.00 -1.27 -18.40
CA ARG A 12 11.87 -2.57 -17.69
C ARG A 12 10.54 -3.25 -18.02
N LEU A 13 9.44 -2.51 -18.10
CA LEU A 13 8.13 -3.04 -18.48
C LEU A 13 8.14 -3.60 -19.91
N ARG A 14 8.77 -2.92 -20.88
CA ARG A 14 8.86 -3.35 -22.28
C ARG A 14 9.48 -4.75 -22.43
N ARG A 15 10.49 -5.08 -21.63
CA ARG A 15 11.08 -6.44 -21.64
C ARG A 15 10.01 -7.49 -21.35
N SER A 16 9.15 -7.25 -20.36
CA SER A 16 8.05 -8.15 -20.04
C SER A 16 6.98 -8.22 -21.13
N LEU A 17 6.75 -7.11 -21.89
CA LEU A 17 5.84 -7.12 -23.04
C LEU A 17 6.40 -7.99 -24.16
N HIS A 18 7.67 -7.83 -24.50
CA HIS A 18 8.35 -8.65 -25.52
C HIS A 18 8.30 -10.15 -25.20
N GLU A 19 8.59 -10.54 -23.96
CA GLU A 19 8.54 -11.93 -23.51
C GLU A 19 7.18 -12.60 -23.70
N ARG A 20 6.10 -11.78 -23.72
CA ARG A 20 4.71 -12.24 -23.86
C ARG A 20 4.12 -12.03 -25.25
N GLY A 21 4.86 -11.43 -26.17
CA GLY A 21 4.37 -11.11 -27.50
C GLY A 21 3.23 -10.07 -27.48
N LEU A 22 3.25 -9.15 -26.50
CA LEU A 22 2.32 -8.03 -26.45
C LEU A 22 2.93 -6.81 -27.14
N ASP A 23 2.14 -6.16 -28.00
CA ASP A 23 2.55 -4.93 -28.68
C ASP A 23 2.52 -3.72 -27.75
N ALA A 24 1.61 -3.73 -26.75
CA ALA A 24 1.47 -2.65 -25.76
C ALA A 24 0.77 -3.14 -24.48
N LEU A 25 0.89 -2.34 -23.41
CA LEU A 25 0.07 -2.43 -22.19
C LEU A 25 -0.70 -1.12 -22.00
N LEU A 26 -2.02 -1.23 -21.84
CA LEU A 26 -2.86 -0.14 -21.37
C LEU A 26 -2.89 -0.16 -19.84
N VAL A 27 -2.26 0.85 -19.25
CA VAL A 27 -2.18 1.05 -17.81
C VAL A 27 -3.33 1.96 -17.38
N SER A 28 -4.30 1.39 -16.69
CA SER A 28 -5.50 2.06 -16.17
C SER A 28 -5.47 2.30 -14.67
N HIS A 29 -4.64 1.53 -13.94
CA HIS A 29 -4.46 1.65 -12.51
C HIS A 29 -3.65 2.90 -12.14
N ALA A 30 -4.19 3.75 -11.25
CA ALA A 30 -3.61 5.06 -10.96
C ALA A 30 -2.17 4.97 -10.41
N ALA A 31 -1.91 4.10 -9.44
CA ALA A 31 -0.57 3.93 -8.88
C ALA A 31 0.45 3.40 -9.91
N ASN A 32 0.01 2.50 -10.80
CA ASN A 32 0.87 1.99 -11.89
C ASN A 32 1.14 3.08 -12.94
N ARG A 33 0.14 3.86 -13.29
CA ARG A 33 0.30 5.03 -14.17
C ARG A 33 1.29 6.02 -13.59
N TYR A 34 1.14 6.38 -12.30
CA TYR A 34 2.08 7.26 -11.60
C TYR A 34 3.49 6.69 -11.57
N TYR A 35 3.66 5.41 -11.23
CA TYR A 35 4.96 4.73 -11.19
C TYR A 35 5.72 4.80 -12.50
N LEU A 36 5.00 4.76 -13.63
CA LEU A 36 5.57 4.75 -14.98
C LEU A 36 5.69 6.13 -15.62
N SER A 37 4.98 7.15 -15.12
CA SER A 37 4.92 8.47 -15.77
C SER A 37 5.08 9.68 -14.85
N GLY A 38 4.87 9.50 -13.55
CA GLY A 38 4.75 10.60 -12.59
C GLY A 38 3.42 11.35 -12.65
N PHE A 39 2.45 10.86 -13.46
CA PHE A 39 1.18 11.52 -13.66
C PHE A 39 0.11 10.98 -12.70
N GLU A 40 -0.47 11.88 -11.92
CA GLU A 40 -1.62 11.68 -11.01
C GLU A 40 -1.66 10.31 -10.31
N LEU A 41 -1.24 10.28 -9.04
CA LEU A 41 -1.21 9.04 -8.24
C LEU A 41 -2.62 8.54 -7.89
N HIS A 42 -3.61 9.44 -7.84
CA HIS A 42 -4.99 9.12 -7.49
C HIS A 42 -5.96 9.57 -8.56
N ASP A 43 -7.03 8.82 -8.68
CA ASP A 43 -8.22 9.23 -9.41
C ASP A 43 -9.21 9.88 -8.43
N ALA A 44 -9.92 10.91 -8.89
CA ALA A 44 -10.79 11.72 -8.02
C ALA A 44 -11.95 10.92 -7.40
N GLN A 45 -12.45 9.91 -8.11
CA GLN A 45 -13.52 9.01 -7.68
C GLN A 45 -13.34 7.62 -8.32
N CYS A 46 -13.96 6.59 -7.74
CA CYS A 46 -13.87 5.21 -8.22
C CYS A 46 -14.35 5.00 -9.68
N ASN A 47 -15.21 5.89 -10.19
CA ASN A 47 -15.76 5.82 -11.55
C ASN A 47 -15.18 6.88 -12.49
N GLU A 48 -14.21 7.65 -12.05
CA GLU A 48 -13.49 8.64 -12.85
C GLU A 48 -11.99 8.29 -12.86
N SER A 49 -11.36 8.42 -14.02
CA SER A 49 -9.91 8.26 -14.15
C SER A 49 -9.29 9.56 -14.62
N SER A 50 -8.20 9.96 -14.01
CA SER A 50 -7.38 11.11 -14.45
C SER A 50 -6.75 10.86 -15.81
N GLY A 51 -6.63 9.59 -16.23
CA GLY A 51 -6.13 9.20 -17.53
C GLY A 51 -5.63 7.77 -17.61
N TRP A 52 -5.23 7.37 -18.80
CA TRP A 52 -4.60 6.08 -19.09
C TRP A 52 -3.22 6.27 -19.71
N LEU A 53 -2.32 5.37 -19.42
CA LEU A 53 -1.00 5.34 -20.04
C LEU A 53 -0.88 4.10 -20.94
N LEU A 54 -0.56 4.31 -22.20
CA LEU A 54 -0.20 3.25 -23.13
C LEU A 54 1.32 3.13 -23.18
N VAL A 55 1.86 2.02 -22.74
CA VAL A 55 3.27 1.69 -22.89
C VAL A 55 3.41 0.69 -24.03
N THR A 56 4.09 1.08 -25.11
CA THR A 56 4.27 0.24 -26.27
C THR A 56 5.59 -0.52 -26.25
N ALA A 57 5.64 -1.67 -26.87
CA ALA A 57 6.88 -2.43 -27.06
C ALA A 57 7.90 -1.68 -27.96
N SER A 58 7.42 -0.81 -28.85
CA SER A 58 8.27 0.01 -29.74
C SER A 58 8.88 1.23 -29.08
N GLY A 59 8.34 1.68 -27.93
CA GLY A 59 8.76 2.91 -27.25
C GLY A 59 7.91 4.14 -27.59
N ASP A 60 6.87 3.99 -28.45
CA ASP A 60 5.94 5.06 -28.81
C ASP A 60 4.81 5.18 -27.78
N ASP A 61 5.16 5.51 -26.53
CA ASP A 61 4.23 5.60 -25.41
C ASP A 61 3.27 6.80 -25.58
N ARG A 62 2.04 6.66 -25.06
CA ARG A 62 1.02 7.72 -25.11
C ARG A 62 0.34 7.88 -23.75
N LEU A 63 0.16 9.13 -23.35
CA LEU A 63 -0.67 9.47 -22.19
C LEU A 63 -2.01 10.01 -22.66
N PHE A 64 -3.09 9.41 -22.15
CA PHE A 64 -4.47 9.86 -22.43
C PHE A 64 -5.02 10.52 -21.18
N THR A 65 -5.59 11.72 -21.31
CA THR A 65 -6.23 12.42 -20.20
C THR A 65 -7.41 13.26 -20.68
N ASP A 66 -8.21 13.77 -19.76
CA ASP A 66 -9.28 14.70 -20.08
C ASP A 66 -8.84 16.17 -19.88
N PRO A 67 -9.63 17.17 -20.35
CA PRO A 67 -9.24 18.58 -20.29
C PRO A 67 -8.94 19.11 -18.88
N ARG A 68 -9.46 18.50 -17.82
CA ARG A 68 -9.23 18.93 -16.43
C ARG A 68 -7.79 18.73 -15.98
N TYR A 69 -7.09 17.76 -16.57
CA TYR A 69 -5.75 17.34 -16.13
C TYR A 69 -4.63 17.69 -17.15
N VAL A 70 -4.94 18.39 -18.24
CA VAL A 70 -3.96 18.70 -19.30
C VAL A 70 -2.74 19.44 -18.77
N ASP A 71 -2.93 20.44 -17.90
CA ASP A 71 -1.82 21.22 -17.36
C ASP A 71 -0.97 20.40 -16.40
N ALA A 72 -1.55 19.46 -15.67
CA ALA A 72 -0.80 18.52 -14.84
C ALA A 72 -0.01 17.52 -15.71
N ALA A 73 -0.63 16.99 -16.76
CA ALA A 73 0.02 16.07 -17.69
C ALA A 73 1.23 16.72 -18.39
N ARG A 74 1.13 17.95 -18.83
CA ARG A 74 2.22 18.71 -19.49
C ARG A 74 3.44 18.95 -18.62
N ARG A 75 3.31 18.84 -17.31
CA ARG A 75 4.46 18.98 -16.37
C ARG A 75 5.34 17.74 -16.35
N VAL A 76 4.81 16.58 -16.77
CA VAL A 76 5.47 15.27 -16.63
C VAL A 76 5.55 14.49 -17.95
N TRP A 77 4.85 14.93 -18.99
CA TRP A 77 4.73 14.24 -20.27
C TRP A 77 4.87 15.15 -21.46
N ASP A 78 5.43 14.64 -22.58
CA ASP A 78 5.61 15.39 -23.81
C ASP A 78 4.25 15.65 -24.49
N ASP A 79 4.01 16.88 -24.88
CA ASP A 79 2.79 17.33 -25.58
C ASP A 79 2.55 16.55 -26.89
N ALA A 80 3.60 16.15 -27.60
CA ALA A 80 3.50 15.37 -28.84
C ALA A 80 2.96 13.94 -28.63
N ALA A 81 3.08 13.43 -27.39
CA ALA A 81 2.61 12.11 -26.99
C ALA A 81 1.43 12.16 -26.01
N LEU A 82 0.85 13.36 -25.79
CA LEU A 82 -0.31 13.59 -24.95
C LEU A 82 -1.59 13.64 -25.79
N HIS A 83 -2.54 12.79 -25.45
CA HIS A 83 -3.84 12.72 -26.11
C HIS A 83 -4.95 13.17 -25.17
N VAL A 84 -5.68 14.23 -25.55
CA VAL A 84 -6.75 14.79 -24.74
C VAL A 84 -8.10 14.36 -25.29
N TYR A 85 -8.87 13.59 -24.52
CA TYR A 85 -10.22 13.14 -24.87
C TYR A 85 -11.29 13.98 -24.17
N SER A 86 -12.51 13.94 -24.69
CA SER A 86 -13.70 14.45 -24.00
C SER A 86 -14.72 13.33 -23.81
N ARG A 87 -15.67 13.17 -24.73
CA ARG A 87 -16.66 12.08 -24.69
C ARG A 87 -16.27 10.86 -25.53
N ASP A 88 -15.20 10.99 -26.30
CA ASP A 88 -14.71 10.09 -27.34
C ASP A 88 -13.48 9.27 -26.90
N LYS A 89 -13.30 9.06 -25.58
CA LYS A 89 -12.13 8.36 -25.02
C LYS A 89 -11.78 7.07 -25.74
N HIS A 90 -12.76 6.18 -25.92
CA HIS A 90 -12.51 4.88 -26.54
C HIS A 90 -12.18 4.97 -28.02
N GLU A 91 -12.84 5.89 -28.74
CA GLU A 91 -12.57 6.14 -30.16
C GLU A 91 -11.15 6.66 -30.36
N LEU A 92 -10.72 7.63 -29.52
CA LEU A 92 -9.38 8.18 -29.56
C LEU A 92 -8.31 7.12 -29.24
N VAL A 93 -8.52 6.32 -28.20
CA VAL A 93 -7.60 5.23 -27.84
C VAL A 93 -7.53 4.21 -28.98
N CYS A 94 -8.65 3.74 -29.52
CA CYS A 94 -8.66 2.77 -30.62
C CYS A 94 -7.98 3.31 -31.89
N ALA A 95 -8.23 4.57 -32.25
CA ALA A 95 -7.58 5.20 -33.40
C ALA A 95 -6.06 5.33 -33.19
N THR A 96 -5.63 5.61 -31.96
CA THR A 96 -4.21 5.66 -31.61
C THR A 96 -3.56 4.27 -31.71
N LEU A 97 -4.21 3.22 -31.18
CA LEU A 97 -3.74 1.85 -31.29
C LEU A 97 -3.59 1.39 -32.75
N GLU A 98 -4.59 1.70 -33.59
CA GLU A 98 -4.55 1.42 -35.02
C GLU A 98 -3.39 2.17 -35.71
N GLY A 99 -3.23 3.47 -35.42
CA GLY A 99 -2.15 4.29 -35.98
C GLY A 99 -0.74 3.81 -35.58
N LEU A 100 -0.61 3.20 -34.41
CA LEU A 100 0.63 2.60 -33.91
C LEU A 100 0.82 1.14 -34.36
N GLY A 101 -0.17 0.55 -35.03
CA GLY A 101 -0.13 -0.85 -35.47
C GLY A 101 -0.24 -1.87 -34.33
N VAL A 102 -0.78 -1.49 -33.18
CA VAL A 102 -1.00 -2.36 -32.01
C VAL A 102 -2.11 -3.36 -32.32
N ARG A 103 -1.81 -4.65 -32.26
CA ARG A 103 -2.76 -5.75 -32.51
C ARG A 103 -3.05 -6.54 -31.25
N SER A 104 -2.03 -6.73 -30.39
CA SER A 104 -2.14 -7.42 -29.11
C SER A 104 -1.93 -6.44 -27.96
N LEU A 105 -3.04 -6.10 -27.28
CA LEU A 105 -3.05 -5.14 -26.19
C LEU A 105 -3.17 -5.86 -24.83
N GLY A 106 -2.15 -5.72 -23.98
CA GLY A 106 -2.26 -6.06 -22.58
C GLY A 106 -3.14 -5.04 -21.83
N PHE A 107 -3.88 -5.50 -20.83
CA PHE A 107 -4.64 -4.62 -19.93
C PHE A 107 -4.57 -5.12 -18.50
N GLU A 108 -4.89 -4.27 -17.53
CA GLU A 108 -4.92 -4.56 -16.10
C GLU A 108 -6.31 -5.06 -15.67
N PRO A 109 -6.52 -6.38 -15.48
CA PRO A 109 -7.87 -6.95 -15.23
C PRO A 109 -8.52 -6.47 -13.93
N LYS A 110 -7.72 -6.04 -12.95
CA LYS A 110 -8.20 -5.55 -11.65
C LYS A 110 -8.56 -4.05 -11.66
N ALA A 111 -8.14 -3.31 -12.68
CA ALA A 111 -8.27 -1.86 -12.74
C ALA A 111 -9.10 -1.35 -13.92
N LEU A 112 -9.05 -2.05 -15.06
CA LEU A 112 -9.85 -1.67 -16.21
C LEU A 112 -11.32 -2.02 -15.96
N HIS A 113 -12.21 -1.02 -15.98
CA HIS A 113 -13.64 -1.26 -15.81
C HIS A 113 -14.21 -2.11 -16.95
N LEU A 114 -15.18 -2.96 -16.62
CA LEU A 114 -15.84 -3.83 -17.59
C LEU A 114 -16.41 -3.07 -18.79
N PHE A 115 -16.97 -1.88 -18.57
CA PHE A 115 -17.47 -1.02 -19.63
C PHE A 115 -16.36 -0.62 -20.62
N ASP A 116 -15.19 -0.24 -20.11
CA ASP A 116 -14.04 0.14 -20.95
C ASP A 116 -13.48 -1.08 -21.69
N TYR A 117 -13.39 -2.23 -21.02
CA TYR A 117 -13.01 -3.51 -21.62
C TYR A 117 -13.93 -3.88 -22.80
N ASP A 118 -15.26 -3.80 -22.60
CA ASP A 118 -16.23 -4.13 -23.62
C ASP A 118 -16.13 -3.24 -24.87
N LYS A 119 -15.78 -1.95 -24.68
CA LYS A 119 -15.56 -1.01 -25.79
C LYS A 119 -14.26 -1.29 -26.56
N LEU A 120 -13.18 -1.59 -25.84
CA LEU A 120 -11.89 -1.84 -26.47
C LEU A 120 -11.84 -3.18 -27.21
N LYS A 121 -12.44 -4.25 -26.66
CA LYS A 121 -12.43 -5.59 -27.27
C LYS A 121 -13.13 -5.66 -28.63
N GLU A 122 -13.97 -4.68 -28.97
CA GLU A 122 -14.59 -4.57 -30.28
C GLU A 122 -13.58 -4.24 -31.40
N LYS A 123 -12.39 -3.72 -31.05
CA LYS A 123 -11.41 -3.14 -31.96
C LYS A 123 -10.02 -3.73 -31.89
N VAL A 124 -9.64 -4.34 -30.76
CA VAL A 124 -8.28 -4.86 -30.52
C VAL A 124 -8.34 -6.16 -29.70
N ASP A 125 -7.41 -7.06 -29.95
CA ASP A 125 -7.28 -8.29 -29.15
C ASP A 125 -6.75 -7.94 -27.75
N LEU A 126 -7.56 -8.21 -26.71
CA LEU A 126 -7.23 -7.91 -25.32
C LEU A 126 -6.71 -9.14 -24.59
N THR A 127 -5.57 -8.99 -23.95
CA THR A 127 -4.95 -10.04 -23.10
C THR A 127 -4.77 -9.51 -21.68
N GLY A 128 -5.29 -10.24 -20.69
CA GLY A 128 -5.06 -9.89 -19.29
C GLY A 128 -3.57 -9.93 -18.93
N ALA A 129 -3.05 -8.84 -18.42
CA ALA A 129 -1.65 -8.64 -18.08
C ALA A 129 -1.50 -8.27 -16.59
N ASP A 130 -2.12 -9.10 -15.73
CA ASP A 130 -2.14 -8.90 -14.27
C ASP A 130 -0.72 -8.86 -13.67
N ASN A 131 -0.53 -8.02 -12.68
CA ASN A 131 0.68 -7.84 -11.88
C ASN A 131 1.96 -7.48 -12.67
N ARG A 132 1.87 -6.86 -13.87
CA ARG A 132 3.07 -6.53 -14.66
C ARG A 132 3.81 -5.32 -14.12
N VAL A 133 3.09 -4.30 -13.76
CA VAL A 133 3.67 -3.08 -13.17
C VAL A 133 3.93 -3.29 -11.68
N GLU A 134 3.01 -3.95 -10.98
CA GLU A 134 3.16 -4.29 -9.57
C GLU A 134 4.45 -5.09 -9.32
N ALA A 135 4.80 -6.04 -10.19
CA ALA A 135 6.07 -6.79 -10.09
C ALA A 135 7.31 -5.89 -10.17
N LEU A 136 7.23 -4.74 -10.83
CA LEU A 136 8.32 -3.75 -10.85
C LEU A 136 8.34 -2.90 -9.56
N ARG A 137 7.18 -2.66 -8.96
CA ARG A 137 7.00 -1.86 -7.73
C ARG A 137 7.39 -2.63 -6.47
N VAL A 138 7.36 -3.97 -6.52
CA VAL A 138 7.71 -4.83 -5.37
C VAL A 138 9.13 -4.53 -4.86
N ILE A 139 10.08 -4.33 -5.77
CA ILE A 139 11.48 -4.01 -5.44
C ILE A 139 11.67 -2.49 -5.47
N LYS A 140 11.80 -1.89 -4.30
CA LYS A 140 12.00 -0.45 -4.13
C LYS A 140 13.45 -0.07 -4.45
N ASP A 141 13.62 1.00 -5.19
CA ASP A 141 14.93 1.64 -5.38
C ASP A 141 15.28 2.57 -4.20
N GLU A 142 16.49 3.13 -4.21
CA GLU A 142 16.97 3.98 -3.09
C GLU A 142 16.16 5.27 -2.92
N ASP A 143 15.64 5.86 -4.01
CA ASP A 143 14.78 7.04 -3.95
C ASP A 143 13.41 6.70 -3.34
N GLU A 144 12.82 5.56 -3.74
CA GLU A 144 11.58 5.05 -3.17
C GLU A 144 11.74 4.76 -1.67
N LEU A 145 12.81 4.09 -1.26
CA LEU A 145 13.11 3.82 0.15
C LEU A 145 13.29 5.09 0.97
N SER A 146 13.97 6.11 0.42
CA SER A 146 14.14 7.40 1.10
C SER A 146 12.82 8.12 1.35
N ARG A 147 11.87 8.04 0.41
CA ARG A 147 10.52 8.61 0.56
C ARG A 147 9.69 7.84 1.59
N MET A 148 9.82 6.52 1.61
CA MET A 148 9.17 5.68 2.61
C MET A 148 9.74 5.96 4.01
N ASP A 149 11.05 6.07 4.15
CA ASP A 149 11.70 6.45 5.43
C ASP A 149 11.15 7.79 5.95
N ALA A 150 10.90 8.78 5.07
CA ALA A 150 10.31 10.06 5.48
C ALA A 150 8.86 9.92 5.98
N ALA A 151 8.05 9.07 5.36
CA ALA A 151 6.68 8.80 5.81
C ALA A 151 6.66 8.06 7.15
N ILE A 152 7.56 7.09 7.33
CA ILE A 152 7.70 6.30 8.58
C ILE A 152 8.22 7.16 9.73
N GLU A 153 9.18 8.03 9.49
CA GLU A 153 9.67 8.97 10.51
C GLU A 153 8.54 9.87 11.02
N LEU A 154 7.66 10.32 10.12
CA LEU A 154 6.48 11.09 10.51
C LEU A 154 5.51 10.26 11.35
N ASN A 155 5.36 8.98 11.06
CA ASN A 155 4.57 8.04 11.87
C ASN A 155 5.16 7.85 13.29
N HIS A 156 6.48 7.71 13.41
CA HIS A 156 7.14 7.61 14.71
C HIS A 156 6.87 8.85 15.57
N ARG A 157 7.05 10.04 14.99
CA ARG A 157 6.75 11.31 15.67
C ARG A 157 5.28 11.44 16.06
N LEU A 158 4.36 10.89 15.24
CA LEU A 158 2.95 10.83 15.61
C LEU A 158 2.75 10.00 16.87
N PHE A 159 3.33 8.80 16.96
CA PHE A 159 3.10 7.94 18.12
C PHE A 159 3.66 8.55 19.40
N GLU A 160 4.80 9.24 19.35
CA GLU A 160 5.31 10.04 20.49
C GLU A 160 4.33 11.16 20.90
N TYR A 161 3.76 11.86 19.91
CA TYR A 161 2.78 12.92 20.15
C TYR A 161 1.47 12.39 20.71
N ILE A 162 0.89 11.34 20.11
CA ILE A 162 -0.44 10.88 20.48
C ILE A 162 -0.46 10.19 21.85
N GLU A 163 0.60 9.47 22.23
CA GLU A 163 0.72 8.84 23.52
C GLU A 163 0.51 9.83 24.68
N THR A 164 1.04 11.04 24.56
CA THR A 164 0.89 12.10 25.57
C THR A 164 -0.52 12.68 25.64
N ARG A 165 -1.41 12.29 24.74
CA ARG A 165 -2.78 12.81 24.61
C ARG A 165 -3.86 11.76 24.82
N LEU A 166 -3.48 10.54 25.18
CA LEU A 166 -4.40 9.47 25.52
C LEU A 166 -4.87 9.64 26.96
N GLU A 167 -5.94 10.42 27.12
CA GLU A 167 -6.55 10.74 28.43
C GLU A 167 -7.95 10.14 28.53
N PRO A 168 -8.36 9.66 29.73
CA PRO A 168 -9.75 9.27 29.98
C PRO A 168 -10.75 10.38 29.61
N GLY A 169 -11.87 9.99 29.02
CA GLY A 169 -12.91 10.92 28.59
C GLY A 169 -12.89 11.26 27.10
N ARG A 170 -11.82 10.97 26.39
CA ARG A 170 -11.73 11.16 24.94
C ARG A 170 -12.41 10.02 24.17
N THR A 171 -13.05 10.34 23.07
CA THR A 171 -13.63 9.36 22.15
C THR A 171 -12.62 8.86 21.11
N GLU A 172 -12.87 7.68 20.53
CA GLU A 172 -12.09 7.16 19.40
C GLU A 172 -12.02 8.17 18.24
N ALA A 173 -13.14 8.81 17.91
CA ALA A 173 -13.21 9.81 16.84
C ALA A 173 -12.35 11.07 17.13
N GLU A 174 -12.29 11.54 18.37
CA GLU A 174 -11.43 12.66 18.75
C GLU A 174 -9.94 12.29 18.69
N ILE A 175 -9.60 11.05 19.04
CA ILE A 175 -8.22 10.55 18.91
C ILE A 175 -7.84 10.44 17.43
N ALA A 176 -8.72 9.86 16.59
CA ALA A 176 -8.48 9.75 15.15
C ALA A 176 -8.32 11.13 14.48
N TRP A 177 -9.12 12.13 14.92
CA TRP A 177 -8.99 13.50 14.42
C TRP A 177 -7.63 14.13 14.80
N ASP A 178 -7.14 13.90 16.02
CA ASP A 178 -5.82 14.39 16.43
C ASP A 178 -4.70 13.75 15.62
N VAL A 179 -4.84 12.45 15.26
CA VAL A 179 -3.91 11.74 14.38
C VAL A 179 -3.88 12.40 13.00
N GLU A 180 -5.03 12.56 12.35
CA GLU A 180 -5.11 13.18 11.03
C GLU A 180 -4.57 14.61 11.05
N ARG A 181 -4.97 15.42 12.05
CA ARG A 181 -4.50 16.78 12.22
C ARG A 181 -2.97 16.84 12.33
N PHE A 182 -2.38 15.96 13.15
CA PHE A 182 -0.92 15.91 13.31
C PHE A 182 -0.23 15.65 11.96
N PHE A 183 -0.67 14.68 11.21
CA PHE A 183 -0.06 14.37 9.91
C PHE A 183 -0.16 15.54 8.94
N ARG A 184 -1.33 16.15 8.81
CA ARG A 184 -1.57 17.31 7.94
C ARG A 184 -0.71 18.52 8.32
N GLU A 185 -0.61 18.82 9.61
CA GLU A 185 0.17 19.95 10.13
C GLU A 185 1.69 19.72 10.01
N ASN A 186 2.14 18.47 9.91
CA ASN A 186 3.55 18.10 9.83
C ASN A 186 4.01 17.67 8.43
N GLY A 187 3.22 17.93 7.40
CA GLY A 187 3.65 17.81 5.99
C GLY A 187 3.28 16.51 5.28
N ALA A 188 2.41 15.69 5.86
CA ALA A 188 1.82 14.59 5.11
C ALA A 188 0.91 15.13 3.98
N GLU A 189 0.97 14.51 2.82
CA GLU A 189 0.11 14.83 1.68
C GLU A 189 -1.35 14.42 1.98
N GLU A 190 -1.52 13.24 2.57
CA GLU A 190 -2.81 12.69 3.00
C GLU A 190 -2.61 11.51 3.97
N MET A 191 -3.71 10.99 4.49
CA MET A 191 -3.72 9.71 5.20
C MET A 191 -3.49 8.57 4.20
N ALA A 192 -2.68 7.57 4.58
CA ALA A 192 -2.49 6.37 3.76
C ALA A 192 -3.77 5.53 3.66
N PHE A 193 -4.54 5.53 4.75
CA PHE A 193 -5.85 4.89 4.88
C PHE A 193 -6.64 5.55 6.02
N SER A 194 -7.90 5.18 6.18
CA SER A 194 -8.71 5.67 7.31
C SER A 194 -8.13 5.18 8.62
N THR A 195 -7.72 6.09 9.49
CA THR A 195 -7.16 5.75 10.81
C THR A 195 -8.09 4.84 11.59
N ILE A 196 -7.55 3.76 12.14
CA ILE A 196 -8.23 2.84 13.03
C ILE A 196 -7.93 3.27 14.47
N VAL A 197 -8.97 3.48 15.27
CA VAL A 197 -8.84 3.64 16.72
C VAL A 197 -9.87 2.75 17.38
N GLY A 198 -9.41 1.78 18.16
CA GLY A 198 -10.28 0.86 18.91
C GLY A 198 -10.00 0.92 20.40
N VAL A 199 -11.01 1.28 21.20
CA VAL A 199 -10.93 1.33 22.66
C VAL A 199 -11.54 0.06 23.25
N GLY A 200 -10.84 -0.59 24.18
CA GLY A 200 -11.32 -1.79 24.87
C GLY A 200 -11.76 -2.88 23.87
N PRO A 201 -13.00 -3.39 23.96
CA PRO A 201 -13.51 -4.43 23.05
C PRO A 201 -13.47 -4.06 21.57
N ASN A 202 -13.56 -2.76 21.21
CA ASN A 202 -13.45 -2.33 19.81
C ASN A 202 -12.05 -2.58 19.22
N ALA A 203 -11.02 -2.62 20.04
CA ALA A 203 -9.68 -2.98 19.60
C ALA A 203 -9.56 -4.45 19.13
N ALA A 204 -10.57 -5.29 19.39
CA ALA A 204 -10.65 -6.64 18.84
C ALA A 204 -11.18 -6.69 17.40
N LEU A 205 -11.58 -5.55 16.83
CA LEU A 205 -11.95 -5.39 15.44
C LEU A 205 -10.72 -4.90 14.67
N PRO A 206 -10.07 -5.73 13.84
CA PRO A 206 -8.83 -5.32 13.13
C PRO A 206 -8.99 -4.06 12.27
N HIS A 207 -10.20 -3.83 11.75
CA HIS A 207 -10.57 -2.62 10.97
C HIS A 207 -11.69 -1.83 11.68
N ALA A 208 -11.47 -1.50 12.96
CA ALA A 208 -12.43 -0.69 13.73
C ALA A 208 -12.56 0.72 13.13
N ASN A 209 -13.80 1.16 12.91
CA ASN A 209 -14.07 2.56 12.55
C ASN A 209 -14.17 3.40 13.84
N PRO A 210 -13.38 4.48 13.99
CA PRO A 210 -13.42 5.33 15.17
C PRO A 210 -14.82 5.93 15.39
N GLY A 211 -15.36 5.70 16.58
CA GLY A 211 -16.73 6.12 16.95
C GLY A 211 -16.79 6.97 18.22
N ALA A 212 -17.97 6.92 18.85
CA ALA A 212 -18.25 7.65 20.08
C ALA A 212 -17.83 6.87 21.36
N THR A 213 -17.15 5.72 21.23
CA THR A 213 -16.65 4.96 22.39
C THR A 213 -15.63 5.80 23.13
N VAL A 214 -15.85 5.93 24.45
CA VAL A 214 -15.03 6.78 25.31
C VAL A 214 -13.93 5.97 25.97
N LEU A 215 -12.70 6.41 25.84
CA LEU A 215 -11.52 5.88 26.52
C LEU A 215 -11.64 6.10 28.04
N ARG A 216 -11.41 5.06 28.81
CA ARG A 216 -11.51 5.08 30.28
C ARG A 216 -10.16 4.82 30.94
N GLU A 217 -10.12 5.12 32.23
CA GLU A 217 -8.99 4.71 33.08
C GLU A 217 -8.89 3.19 33.12
N ASN A 218 -7.65 2.67 33.07
CA ASN A 218 -7.33 1.23 33.06
C ASN A 218 -7.87 0.47 31.85
N GLU A 219 -7.82 1.08 30.68
CA GLU A 219 -8.31 0.53 29.42
C GLU A 219 -7.22 0.58 28.34
N LEU A 220 -7.27 -0.36 27.41
CA LEU A 220 -6.38 -0.34 26.24
C LEU A 220 -6.99 0.46 25.08
N VAL A 221 -6.12 1.05 24.27
CA VAL A 221 -6.46 1.66 22.98
C VAL A 221 -5.46 1.21 21.93
N LEU A 222 -5.98 0.66 20.83
CA LEU A 222 -5.21 0.32 19.63
C LEU A 222 -5.38 1.45 18.63
N ILE A 223 -4.26 1.94 18.10
CA ILE A 223 -4.22 2.95 17.02
C ILE A 223 -3.41 2.36 15.89
N ASP A 224 -4.01 2.32 14.71
CA ASP A 224 -3.39 1.89 13.47
C ASP A 224 -3.59 2.97 12.41
N THR A 225 -2.48 3.46 11.87
CA THR A 225 -2.49 4.64 11.02
C THR A 225 -1.22 4.76 10.19
N GLY A 226 -1.37 5.41 9.06
CA GLY A 226 -0.29 5.76 8.18
C GLY A 226 -0.54 7.07 7.44
N CYS A 227 0.51 7.65 6.94
CA CYS A 227 0.44 8.84 6.11
C CYS A 227 1.16 8.63 4.78
N ARG A 228 0.88 9.52 3.83
CA ARG A 228 1.60 9.59 2.57
C ARG A 228 2.51 10.79 2.55
N CYS A 229 3.79 10.52 2.22
CA CYS A 229 4.78 11.56 1.97
C CYS A 229 5.46 11.28 0.63
N GLN A 230 5.51 12.31 -0.23
CA GLN A 230 6.14 12.20 -1.56
C GLN A 230 5.62 11.02 -2.40
N GLY A 231 4.31 10.74 -2.26
CA GLY A 231 3.60 9.66 -2.94
C GLY A 231 3.70 8.28 -2.27
N TYR A 232 4.55 8.08 -1.25
CA TYR A 232 4.74 6.78 -0.58
C TYR A 232 4.09 6.74 0.80
N ASN A 233 3.55 5.56 1.14
CA ASN A 233 2.81 5.33 2.36
C ASN A 233 3.70 4.82 3.50
N SER A 234 3.33 5.22 4.72
CA SER A 234 3.68 4.52 5.95
C SER A 234 2.47 3.75 6.47
N ASP A 235 2.74 2.77 7.34
CA ASP A 235 1.74 1.95 8.01
C ASP A 235 2.30 1.44 9.33
N GLN A 236 1.65 1.79 10.45
CA GLN A 236 2.09 1.35 11.78
C GLN A 236 0.94 1.25 12.76
N THR A 237 0.95 0.19 13.55
CA THR A 237 0.05 -0.01 14.68
C THR A 237 0.79 0.07 16.00
N ARG A 238 0.17 0.73 16.98
CA ARG A 238 0.56 0.71 18.40
C ARG A 238 -0.66 0.45 19.28
N THR A 239 -0.47 -0.30 20.35
CA THR A 239 -1.50 -0.46 21.37
C THR A 239 -0.98 0.07 22.70
N PHE A 240 -1.73 0.97 23.31
CA PHE A 240 -1.40 1.64 24.54
C PHE A 240 -2.31 1.19 25.70
N TRP A 241 -1.81 1.33 26.92
CA TRP A 241 -2.61 1.21 28.13
C TRP A 241 -2.78 2.59 28.75
N VAL A 242 -4.00 3.00 29.00
CA VAL A 242 -4.33 4.25 29.69
C VAL A 242 -4.60 3.96 31.14
N GLY A 243 -3.76 4.49 32.02
CA GLY A 243 -3.80 4.26 33.47
C GLY A 243 -2.42 4.01 34.06
N ALA A 244 -2.32 4.14 35.38
CA ALA A 244 -1.05 4.12 36.09
C ALA A 244 -0.30 2.77 36.01
N THR A 245 -1.03 1.65 35.90
CA THR A 245 -0.45 0.32 35.89
C THR A 245 -1.16 -0.58 34.89
N PRO A 246 -0.49 -1.03 33.83
CA PRO A 246 -1.07 -1.99 32.89
C PRO A 246 -1.49 -3.28 33.60
N SER A 247 -2.65 -3.84 33.20
CA SER A 247 -3.12 -5.12 33.72
C SER A 247 -2.15 -6.26 33.38
N ASP A 248 -2.16 -7.34 34.16
CA ASP A 248 -1.35 -8.52 33.88
C ASP A 248 -1.71 -9.17 32.56
N ARG A 249 -2.99 -9.09 32.16
CA ARG A 249 -3.45 -9.57 30.86
C ARG A 249 -2.82 -8.75 29.74
N PHE A 250 -2.87 -7.41 29.83
CA PHE A 250 -2.28 -6.53 28.82
C PHE A 250 -0.78 -6.80 28.65
N ARG A 251 -0.01 -6.83 29.76
CA ARG A 251 1.43 -7.10 29.72
C ARG A 251 1.75 -8.42 29.03
N ARG A 252 1.11 -9.53 29.47
CA ARG A 252 1.35 -10.86 28.87
C ARG A 252 0.97 -10.90 27.39
N THR A 253 -0.14 -10.29 26.98
CA THR A 253 -0.56 -10.28 25.57
C THR A 253 0.40 -9.42 24.73
N MET A 254 0.83 -8.27 25.23
CA MET A 254 1.82 -7.40 24.58
C MET A 254 3.16 -8.14 24.40
N ASP A 255 3.64 -8.81 25.44
CA ASP A 255 4.88 -9.58 25.38
C ASP A 255 4.81 -10.68 24.32
N LEU A 256 3.68 -11.38 24.21
CA LEU A 256 3.47 -12.41 23.18
C LEU A 256 3.44 -11.81 21.77
N VAL A 257 2.73 -10.70 21.56
CA VAL A 257 2.66 -10.01 20.27
C VAL A 257 4.05 -9.53 19.85
N ARG A 258 4.80 -8.91 20.78
CA ARG A 258 6.18 -8.45 20.52
C ARG A 258 7.13 -9.62 20.23
N ALA A 259 7.01 -10.72 20.97
CA ALA A 259 7.81 -11.92 20.72
C ALA A 259 7.48 -12.56 19.37
N SER A 260 6.22 -12.58 18.98
CA SER A 260 5.76 -13.06 17.66
C SER A 260 6.32 -12.21 16.54
N GLN A 261 6.26 -10.88 16.67
CA GLN A 261 6.84 -9.95 15.69
C GLN A 261 8.36 -10.16 15.55
N GLN A 262 9.08 -10.23 16.68
CA GLN A 262 10.53 -10.41 16.68
C GLN A 262 10.94 -11.73 16.03
N ALA A 263 10.21 -12.82 16.32
CA ALA A 263 10.49 -14.13 15.73
C ALA A 263 10.40 -14.13 14.20
N ALA A 264 9.48 -13.36 13.63
CA ALA A 264 9.40 -13.17 12.18
C ALA A 264 10.54 -12.29 11.66
N ILE A 265 10.80 -11.14 12.32
CA ILE A 265 11.84 -10.20 11.89
C ILE A 265 13.23 -10.88 11.89
N ASP A 266 13.53 -11.70 12.89
CA ASP A 266 14.82 -12.37 13.04
C ASP A 266 15.17 -13.31 11.89
N ILE A 267 14.18 -13.81 11.16
CA ILE A 267 14.41 -14.73 10.02
C ILE A 267 14.28 -14.06 8.65
N ILE A 268 13.72 -12.84 8.59
CA ILE A 268 13.54 -12.12 7.31
C ILE A 268 14.91 -11.85 6.66
N ARG A 269 15.10 -12.41 5.47
CA ARG A 269 16.30 -12.26 4.65
C ARG A 269 16.00 -12.60 3.20
N PRO A 270 16.89 -12.27 2.25
CA PRO A 270 16.78 -12.75 0.88
C PRO A 270 16.68 -14.27 0.80
N GLY A 271 15.79 -14.74 -0.06
CA GLY A 271 15.57 -16.17 -0.29
C GLY A 271 14.62 -16.84 0.70
N LEU A 272 14.12 -16.11 1.73
CA LEU A 272 13.13 -16.68 2.64
C LEU A 272 11.76 -16.77 1.95
N PRO A 273 11.09 -17.93 1.92
CA PRO A 273 9.69 -18.01 1.52
C PRO A 273 8.81 -17.14 2.42
N CYS A 274 7.93 -16.34 1.84
CA CYS A 274 7.07 -15.40 2.58
C CYS A 274 6.20 -16.09 3.63
N ILE A 275 5.78 -17.35 3.38
CA ILE A 275 5.01 -18.15 4.34
C ILE A 275 5.81 -18.44 5.62
N GLU A 276 7.13 -18.63 5.55
CA GLU A 276 7.94 -18.96 6.74
C GLU A 276 7.98 -17.81 7.74
N ALA A 277 7.94 -16.55 7.29
CA ALA A 277 7.82 -15.40 8.19
C ALA A 277 6.48 -15.43 8.96
N TYR A 278 5.37 -15.77 8.27
CA TYR A 278 4.07 -15.97 8.92
C TYR A 278 4.11 -17.13 9.92
N GLU A 279 4.70 -18.27 9.54
CA GLU A 279 4.77 -19.47 10.39
C GLU A 279 5.62 -19.22 11.64
N ALA A 280 6.71 -18.46 11.55
CA ALA A 280 7.53 -18.09 12.71
C ALA A 280 6.74 -17.25 13.73
N ALA A 281 5.97 -16.26 13.26
CA ALA A 281 5.10 -15.47 14.13
C ALA A 281 3.98 -16.31 14.73
N TRP A 282 3.32 -17.12 13.92
CA TRP A 282 2.22 -18.00 14.34
C TRP A 282 2.66 -19.01 15.39
N ALA A 283 3.85 -19.60 15.25
CA ALA A 283 4.39 -20.59 16.18
C ALA A 283 4.54 -20.08 17.62
N VAL A 284 4.81 -18.79 17.82
CA VAL A 284 4.84 -18.18 19.15
C VAL A 284 3.48 -18.21 19.81
N PHE A 285 2.44 -17.88 19.06
CA PHE A 285 1.05 -17.90 19.54
C PHE A 285 0.54 -19.33 19.76
N ASP A 286 0.91 -20.26 18.87
CA ASP A 286 0.55 -21.67 19.01
C ASP A 286 1.14 -22.30 20.28
N LYS A 287 2.42 -22.06 20.54
CA LYS A 287 3.08 -22.52 21.77
C LYS A 287 2.41 -21.98 23.04
N ALA A 288 1.85 -20.77 22.96
CA ALA A 288 1.11 -20.16 24.07
C ALA A 288 -0.37 -20.57 24.13
N GLY A 289 -0.87 -21.39 23.17
CA GLY A 289 -2.26 -21.85 23.09
C GLY A 289 -3.27 -20.78 22.68
N VAL A 290 -2.81 -19.67 22.07
CA VAL A 290 -3.64 -18.52 21.69
C VAL A 290 -3.68 -18.24 20.18
N ALA A 291 -3.10 -19.11 19.34
CA ALA A 291 -3.04 -18.91 17.90
C ALA A 291 -4.42 -18.72 17.22
N HIS A 292 -5.49 -19.22 17.82
CA HIS A 292 -6.87 -19.01 17.34
C HIS A 292 -7.33 -17.54 17.42
N GLN A 293 -6.62 -16.69 18.19
CA GLN A 293 -6.86 -15.25 18.30
C GLN A 293 -6.11 -14.43 17.22
N PHE A 294 -5.19 -15.05 16.46
CA PHE A 294 -4.48 -14.43 15.34
C PHE A 294 -5.23 -14.75 14.04
N THR A 295 -6.05 -13.82 13.55
CA THR A 295 -7.08 -14.07 12.53
C THR A 295 -6.75 -13.52 11.14
N HIS A 296 -5.58 -12.90 10.94
CA HIS A 296 -5.17 -12.30 9.67
C HIS A 296 -3.76 -12.75 9.24
N GLY A 297 -3.27 -12.26 8.11
CA GLY A 297 -1.87 -12.43 7.69
C GLY A 297 -0.90 -11.72 8.62
N LEU A 298 0.37 -12.08 8.53
CA LEU A 298 1.41 -11.40 9.30
C LEU A 298 1.69 -9.97 8.78
N GLY A 299 1.43 -9.75 7.47
CA GLY A 299 1.68 -8.46 6.85
C GLY A 299 1.58 -8.50 5.32
N HIS A 300 1.88 -7.39 4.72
CA HIS A 300 1.77 -7.13 3.28
C HIS A 300 2.88 -6.21 2.78
N GLY A 301 3.07 -6.18 1.47
CA GLY A 301 3.90 -5.17 0.82
C GLY A 301 3.24 -3.79 0.91
N ILE A 302 4.06 -2.75 0.87
CA ILE A 302 3.61 -1.36 0.96
C ILE A 302 4.49 -0.48 0.07
N GLY A 303 3.95 0.62 -0.41
CA GLY A 303 4.66 1.57 -1.26
C GLY A 303 3.75 2.71 -1.72
N LEU A 304 3.45 2.78 -3.01
CA LEU A 304 2.47 3.73 -3.57
C LEU A 304 1.04 3.43 -3.12
N GLU A 305 0.77 2.19 -2.77
CA GLU A 305 -0.48 1.76 -2.15
C GLU A 305 -0.18 1.18 -0.77
N THR A 306 -1.14 1.28 0.14
CA THR A 306 -1.02 0.70 1.48
C THR A 306 -0.85 -0.81 1.39
N HIS A 307 -1.67 -1.47 0.57
CA HIS A 307 -1.58 -2.90 0.35
C HIS A 307 -1.10 -3.20 -1.08
N GLU A 308 0.11 -3.70 -1.20
CA GLU A 308 0.66 -4.22 -2.45
C GLU A 308 1.44 -5.52 -2.23
N PRO A 309 1.81 -6.27 -3.29
CA PRO A 309 2.67 -7.45 -3.12
C PRO A 309 4.02 -7.11 -2.46
N PRO A 310 4.62 -8.09 -1.74
CA PRO A 310 4.16 -9.43 -1.46
C PRO A 310 3.25 -9.51 -0.21
N SER A 311 2.59 -10.65 0.02
CA SER A 311 1.87 -10.94 1.27
C SER A 311 2.70 -11.86 2.17
N LEU A 312 2.73 -11.59 3.48
CA LEU A 312 3.23 -12.49 4.50
C LEU A 312 2.05 -13.22 5.15
N SER A 313 1.61 -14.31 4.53
CA SER A 313 0.40 -15.02 4.96
C SER A 313 0.52 -16.52 4.76
N LYS A 314 -0.41 -17.27 5.32
CA LYS A 314 -0.50 -18.74 5.15
C LYS A 314 -0.64 -19.17 3.68
N ALA A 315 -1.16 -18.31 2.81
CA ALA A 315 -1.34 -18.58 1.39
C ALA A 315 -0.21 -17.98 0.50
N ALA A 316 0.83 -17.39 1.11
CA ALA A 316 1.92 -16.78 0.38
C ALA A 316 2.76 -17.80 -0.37
N SER A 317 3.03 -17.52 -1.65
CA SER A 317 3.87 -18.35 -2.52
C SER A 317 5.13 -17.63 -3.01
N CYS A 318 5.34 -16.39 -2.57
CA CYS A 318 6.50 -15.57 -2.92
C CYS A 318 7.73 -15.92 -2.07
N VAL A 319 8.88 -15.43 -2.55
CA VAL A 319 10.16 -15.47 -1.85
C VAL A 319 10.64 -14.02 -1.67
N LEU A 320 11.17 -13.70 -0.52
CA LEU A 320 11.67 -12.36 -0.21
C LEU A 320 12.94 -12.05 -1.00
N GLU A 321 13.01 -10.85 -1.56
CA GLU A 321 14.14 -10.34 -2.32
C GLU A 321 14.61 -8.98 -1.77
N PRO A 322 15.90 -8.63 -1.93
CA PRO A 322 16.40 -7.31 -1.50
C PRO A 322 15.60 -6.16 -2.15
N GLY A 323 15.25 -5.14 -1.37
CA GLY A 323 14.44 -4.01 -1.80
C GLY A 323 12.93 -4.20 -1.62
N MET A 324 12.47 -5.40 -1.24
CA MET A 324 11.08 -5.58 -0.81
C MET A 324 10.86 -4.90 0.53
N VAL A 325 9.73 -4.20 0.66
CA VAL A 325 9.26 -3.64 1.94
C VAL A 325 7.95 -4.30 2.29
N VAL A 326 7.88 -4.80 3.54
CA VAL A 326 6.70 -5.51 4.07
C VAL A 326 6.38 -5.01 5.48
N THR A 327 5.09 -5.05 5.84
CA THR A 327 4.66 -4.88 7.23
C THR A 327 4.86 -6.19 8.00
N VAL A 328 5.12 -6.09 9.31
CA VAL A 328 5.17 -7.21 10.25
C VAL A 328 4.34 -6.83 11.45
N GLU A 329 3.10 -7.29 11.48
CA GLU A 329 2.00 -6.77 12.30
C GLU A 329 1.21 -7.85 13.03
N PRO A 330 1.83 -8.79 13.76
CA PRO A 330 1.06 -9.78 14.48
C PRO A 330 0.11 -9.15 15.49
N GLY A 331 -1.07 -9.76 15.66
CA GLY A 331 -2.08 -9.29 16.61
C GLY A 331 -2.84 -10.43 17.28
N LEU A 332 -3.30 -10.20 18.50
CA LEU A 332 -4.18 -11.11 19.25
C LEU A 332 -5.46 -10.36 19.60
N TYR A 333 -6.61 -10.96 19.28
CA TYR A 333 -7.93 -10.34 19.42
C TYR A 333 -8.88 -11.22 20.23
N ASP A 334 -9.49 -10.62 21.28
CA ASP A 334 -10.54 -11.23 22.09
C ASP A 334 -11.73 -10.25 22.16
N PRO A 335 -12.86 -10.54 21.50
CA PRO A 335 -14.04 -9.67 21.49
C PRO A 335 -14.59 -9.29 22.88
N ALA A 336 -14.31 -10.10 23.90
CA ALA A 336 -14.76 -9.81 25.26
C ALA A 336 -13.83 -8.87 26.03
N TRP A 337 -12.66 -8.52 25.45
CA TRP A 337 -11.64 -7.71 26.14
C TRP A 337 -11.05 -6.61 25.26
N GLY A 338 -10.59 -6.97 24.08
CA GLY A 338 -9.91 -6.06 23.16
C GLY A 338 -8.87 -6.76 22.32
N GLY A 339 -8.03 -5.99 21.65
CA GLY A 339 -6.97 -6.49 20.79
C GLY A 339 -5.64 -5.78 21.03
N ILE A 340 -4.56 -6.47 20.79
CA ILE A 340 -3.21 -5.91 20.75
C ILE A 340 -2.60 -6.27 19.41
N ARG A 341 -2.19 -5.24 18.66
CA ARG A 341 -1.36 -5.34 17.44
C ARG A 341 -0.15 -4.43 17.62
N TRP A 342 0.98 -4.88 17.12
CA TRP A 342 2.20 -4.09 17.09
C TRP A 342 2.89 -4.30 15.75
N GLU A 343 3.21 -3.22 15.08
CA GLU A 343 3.61 -3.25 13.68
C GLU A 343 4.84 -2.41 13.40
N TYR A 344 5.68 -2.95 12.52
CA TYR A 344 6.75 -2.22 11.85
C TYR A 344 6.76 -2.53 10.36
N GLN A 345 7.20 -1.56 9.57
CA GLN A 345 7.65 -1.80 8.21
C GLN A 345 9.10 -2.28 8.23
N VAL A 346 9.39 -3.26 7.37
CA VAL A 346 10.71 -3.91 7.30
C VAL A 346 11.15 -3.94 5.85
N VAL A 347 12.34 -3.41 5.55
CA VAL A 347 12.98 -3.56 4.23
C VAL A 347 13.92 -4.74 4.23
N VAL A 348 13.80 -5.63 3.23
CA VAL A 348 14.74 -6.71 3.00
C VAL A 348 16.03 -6.13 2.43
N THR A 349 17.15 -6.37 3.13
CA THR A 349 18.49 -5.93 2.70
C THR A 349 19.24 -7.05 1.97
N LYS A 350 20.48 -6.83 1.59
CA LYS A 350 21.31 -7.87 0.94
C LYS A 350 21.60 -9.08 1.84
N ASP A 351 21.68 -8.85 3.16
CA ASP A 351 22.15 -9.85 4.11
C ASP A 351 21.12 -10.22 5.20
N GLY A 352 19.96 -9.56 5.23
CA GLY A 352 18.93 -9.71 6.24
C GLY A 352 17.79 -8.74 6.03
N CYS A 353 17.43 -7.99 7.09
CA CYS A 353 16.44 -6.92 6.99
C CYS A 353 16.80 -5.73 7.90
N ARG A 354 16.14 -4.60 7.62
CA ARG A 354 16.16 -3.40 8.46
C ARG A 354 14.73 -3.02 8.84
N VAL A 355 14.47 -2.87 10.12
CA VAL A 355 13.25 -2.22 10.59
C VAL A 355 13.35 -0.73 10.25
N MET A 356 12.33 -0.22 9.63
CA MET A 356 12.27 1.16 9.15
C MET A 356 11.65 2.07 10.22
#